data_526b7b012c62696a0232b262f504e617
#
_entry.id   526b7b012c62696a0232b262f504e617
#
_cell.length_a   1.000
_cell.length_b   1.000
_cell.length_c   1.000
_cell.angle_alpha   90.00
_cell.angle_beta   90.00
_cell.angle_gamma   90.00
#
_symmetry.space_group_name_H-M   'P 1'
#
loop_
_entity.id
_entity.type
_entity.pdbx_description
1 polymer ?
#
loop_
_entity_poly.entity_id
_entity_poly.type
_entity_poly.pdbx_seq_one_letter_code
_entity_poly.pdbx_strand_id
1 'polypeptide(L)'
;PRGGVLNARILWSFSAAYRTFGDESYLKLANKSQRYFIDTFIDKKNGGVYWLVNPDGEVVNASKYTYAMTYAIYGLAEHYLATGNDESLKTAVSLYHVLEEKGREPLYDGYVESFTENWEKLDQYDNNAPKTMNAHLHVLEAYTLLYQCWKDNGLKKRLEFCVDLFMNRIYDPSRRHFNLFFDNEWNSLVEMDSYGHDVETGWLLCEAARTLENQDLIEQTNQLALDVTEACLAEGMSDKGYMIYEKKGDRKTKHASWWGQIETVIACVNAWQISGSDVYLQSVDTVWTFVKDHMVDKEYGEWYSDCFDGEPKKEAPKVSMWRCPYHTVRLGVEMYNRLK
;
A
#
# COMPACT_ATOMS: atom_id res chain seq x y z
N PRO A 1 -6.15 18.49 11.65
CA PRO A 1 -6.84 17.19 11.73
C PRO A 1 -5.87 16.04 11.68
N ARG A 2 -6.27 14.88 12.22
CA ARG A 2 -5.52 13.63 12.20
C ARG A 2 -6.27 12.65 11.30
N GLY A 3 -5.55 11.97 10.39
CA GLY A 3 -6.15 11.04 9.43
C GLY A 3 -6.19 9.60 9.94
N GLY A 4 -7.26 8.87 9.62
CA GLY A 4 -7.39 7.44 9.90
C GLY A 4 -6.26 6.64 9.25
N VAL A 5 -5.96 6.92 7.98
CA VAL A 5 -4.86 6.27 7.23
C VAL A 5 -3.51 6.48 7.91
N LEU A 6 -3.17 7.73 8.27
CA LEU A 6 -1.92 8.05 8.96
C LEU A 6 -1.74 7.22 10.22
N ASN A 7 -2.78 7.15 11.06
CA ASN A 7 -2.70 6.46 12.36
C ASN A 7 -2.68 4.93 12.21
N ALA A 8 -3.37 4.38 11.23
CA ALA A 8 -3.29 2.96 10.89
C ALA A 8 -1.88 2.58 10.38
N ARG A 9 -1.28 3.41 9.53
CA ARG A 9 0.10 3.23 9.06
C ARG A 9 1.14 3.34 10.18
N ILE A 10 0.94 4.25 11.14
CA ILE A 10 1.79 4.34 12.34
C ILE A 10 1.67 3.06 13.19
N LEU A 11 0.45 2.56 13.39
CA LEU A 11 0.21 1.29 14.08
C LEU A 11 0.96 0.15 13.42
N TRP A 12 0.81 0.01 12.10
CA TRP A 12 1.53 -1.00 11.33
C TRP A 12 3.04 -0.86 11.49
N SER A 13 3.58 0.35 11.34
CA SER A 13 5.03 0.59 11.36
C SER A 13 5.68 0.14 12.66
N PHE A 14 5.11 0.50 13.81
CA PHE A 14 5.69 0.10 15.10
C PHE A 14 5.47 -1.38 15.40
N SER A 15 4.35 -1.95 14.96
CA SER A 15 4.06 -3.38 15.10
C SER A 15 5.04 -4.22 14.27
N ALA A 16 5.24 -3.86 13.01
CA ALA A 16 6.17 -4.56 12.11
C ALA A 16 7.63 -4.41 12.57
N ALA A 17 8.02 -3.22 13.04
CA ALA A 17 9.34 -3.00 13.59
C ALA A 17 9.58 -3.87 14.86
N TYR A 18 8.62 -3.94 15.78
CA TYR A 18 8.73 -4.82 16.94
C TYR A 18 8.81 -6.29 16.54
N ARG A 19 7.92 -6.76 15.67
CA ARG A 19 7.90 -8.16 15.21
C ARG A 19 9.21 -8.56 14.54
N THR A 20 9.85 -7.63 13.84
CA THR A 20 11.08 -7.88 13.08
C THR A 20 12.33 -7.77 13.94
N PHE A 21 12.44 -6.73 14.79
CA PHE A 21 13.67 -6.39 15.50
C PHE A 21 13.63 -6.70 17.00
N GLY A 22 12.46 -6.94 17.59
CA GLY A 22 12.31 -7.32 19.00
C GLY A 22 12.55 -6.20 20.02
N ASP A 23 12.66 -4.94 19.61
CA ASP A 23 12.92 -3.83 20.52
C ASP A 23 11.62 -3.39 21.23
N GLU A 24 11.63 -3.49 22.57
CA GLU A 24 10.50 -3.14 23.43
C GLU A 24 10.03 -1.68 23.33
N SER A 25 10.87 -0.79 22.83
CA SER A 25 10.47 0.58 22.57
C SER A 25 9.42 0.66 21.46
N TYR A 26 9.53 -0.17 20.43
CA TYR A 26 8.53 -0.30 19.38
C TYR A 26 7.24 -0.93 19.88
N LEU A 27 7.32 -1.96 20.73
CA LEU A 27 6.13 -2.57 21.34
C LEU A 27 5.29 -1.54 22.12
N LYS A 28 5.95 -0.73 22.91
CA LYS A 28 5.28 0.33 23.68
C LYS A 28 4.52 1.32 22.76
N LEU A 29 5.13 1.69 21.64
CA LEU A 29 4.52 2.58 20.66
C LEU A 29 3.41 1.88 19.87
N ALA A 30 3.57 0.62 19.50
CA ALA A 30 2.55 -0.19 18.83
C ALA A 30 1.29 -0.30 19.70
N ASN A 31 1.42 -0.68 20.96
CA ASN A 31 0.29 -0.79 21.90
C ASN A 31 -0.42 0.56 22.12
N LYS A 32 0.34 1.66 22.22
CA LYS A 32 -0.24 3.01 22.33
C LYS A 32 -1.01 3.39 21.07
N SER A 33 -0.46 3.10 19.89
CA SER A 33 -1.08 3.39 18.60
C SER A 33 -2.35 2.56 18.39
N GLN A 34 -2.33 1.28 18.76
CA GLN A 34 -3.49 0.38 18.68
C GLN A 34 -4.66 0.91 19.51
N ARG A 35 -4.43 1.21 20.79
CA ARG A 35 -5.46 1.75 21.68
C ARG A 35 -6.03 3.07 21.16
N TYR A 36 -5.14 4.00 20.80
CA TYR A 36 -5.54 5.28 20.23
C TYR A 36 -6.38 5.11 18.96
N PHE A 37 -5.97 4.19 18.07
CA PHE A 37 -6.69 3.94 16.83
C PHE A 37 -8.10 3.39 17.09
N ILE A 38 -8.22 2.36 17.93
CA ILE A 38 -9.52 1.75 18.24
C ILE A 38 -10.46 2.73 18.96
N ASP A 39 -9.93 3.48 19.92
CA ASP A 39 -10.76 4.41 20.71
C ASP A 39 -11.23 5.63 19.89
N THR A 40 -10.43 6.05 18.87
CA THR A 40 -10.64 7.32 18.19
C THR A 40 -11.22 7.16 16.78
N PHE A 41 -10.79 6.14 16.02
CA PHE A 41 -11.12 6.05 14.60
C PHE A 41 -12.17 5.01 14.26
N ILE A 42 -12.45 4.04 15.13
CA ILE A 42 -13.50 3.04 14.86
C ILE A 42 -14.89 3.65 15.10
N ASP A 43 -15.70 3.67 14.03
CA ASP A 43 -17.11 4.07 14.13
C ASP A 43 -17.94 2.93 14.73
N LYS A 44 -18.24 3.05 16.01
CA LYS A 44 -19.01 2.05 16.76
C LYS A 44 -20.51 2.05 16.42
N LYS A 45 -21.01 3.10 15.75
CA LYS A 45 -22.42 3.26 15.39
C LYS A 45 -22.73 2.70 14.01
N ASN A 46 -21.96 3.14 12.99
CA ASN A 46 -22.22 2.80 11.60
C ASN A 46 -21.27 1.72 11.07
N GLY A 47 -20.25 1.38 11.85
CA GLY A 47 -19.14 0.52 11.43
C GLY A 47 -18.12 1.26 10.56
N GLY A 48 -16.93 0.67 10.44
CA GLY A 48 -15.85 1.23 9.64
C GLY A 48 -14.98 2.24 10.37
N VAL A 49 -14.26 3.07 9.60
CA VAL A 49 -13.23 3.98 10.10
C VAL A 49 -13.57 5.40 9.73
N TYR A 50 -13.45 6.34 10.65
CA TYR A 50 -13.55 7.78 10.39
C TYR A 50 -12.36 8.26 9.57
N TRP A 51 -12.63 9.13 8.58
CA TRP A 51 -11.59 9.70 7.73
C TRP A 51 -10.67 10.65 8.48
N LEU A 52 -11.27 11.66 9.19
CA LEU A 52 -10.53 12.68 9.92
C LEU A 52 -11.14 12.94 11.30
N VAL A 53 -10.25 13.16 12.27
CA VAL A 53 -10.59 13.70 13.61
C VAL A 53 -9.75 14.95 13.90
N ASN A 54 -10.21 15.78 14.85
CA ASN A 54 -9.43 16.91 15.36
C ASN A 54 -8.37 16.44 16.39
N PRO A 55 -7.50 17.31 16.91
CA PRO A 55 -6.52 16.94 17.93
C PRO A 55 -7.12 16.38 19.22
N ASP A 56 -8.36 16.72 19.55
CA ASP A 56 -9.07 16.27 20.75
C ASP A 56 -9.78 14.93 20.56
N GLY A 57 -9.77 14.40 19.32
CA GLY A 57 -10.37 13.12 18.97
C GLY A 57 -11.82 13.21 18.48
N GLU A 58 -12.37 14.42 18.33
CA GLU A 58 -13.71 14.60 17.78
C GLU A 58 -13.71 14.43 16.25
N VAL A 59 -14.77 13.81 15.74
CA VAL A 59 -14.90 13.51 14.30
C VAL A 59 -15.09 14.80 13.50
N VAL A 60 -14.20 15.04 12.54
CA VAL A 60 -14.26 16.18 11.61
C VAL A 60 -14.83 15.75 10.26
N ASN A 61 -14.48 14.54 9.83
CA ASN A 61 -15.02 13.94 8.61
C ASN A 61 -15.28 12.45 8.86
N ALA A 62 -16.56 12.08 8.85
CA ALA A 62 -17.03 10.72 9.12
C ALA A 62 -17.15 9.84 7.86
N SER A 63 -16.82 10.35 6.66
CA SER A 63 -16.86 9.60 5.42
C SER A 63 -16.03 8.32 5.52
N LYS A 64 -16.48 7.27 4.83
CA LYS A 64 -15.81 5.98 4.79
C LYS A 64 -15.06 5.87 3.46
N TYR A 65 -13.80 5.50 3.54
CA TYR A 65 -12.96 5.24 2.38
C TYR A 65 -12.46 3.80 2.45
N THR A 66 -12.61 3.06 1.36
CA THR A 66 -12.04 1.71 1.24
C THR A 66 -10.57 1.71 1.61
N TYR A 67 -9.83 2.70 1.14
CA TYR A 67 -8.42 2.90 1.48
C TYR A 67 -8.14 3.01 2.98
N ALA A 68 -8.95 3.74 3.75
CA ALA A 68 -8.80 3.84 5.20
C ALA A 68 -9.17 2.54 5.93
N MET A 69 -10.19 1.85 5.43
CA MET A 69 -10.60 0.54 5.95
C MET A 69 -9.49 -0.49 5.81
N THR A 70 -8.85 -0.54 4.64
CA THR A 70 -7.78 -1.50 4.36
C THR A 70 -6.56 -1.27 5.25
N TYR A 71 -6.11 -0.03 5.41
CA TYR A 71 -4.99 0.26 6.32
C TYR A 71 -5.32 -0.03 7.78
N ALA A 72 -6.57 0.16 8.20
CA ALA A 72 -7.00 -0.23 9.55
C ALA A 72 -6.91 -1.75 9.76
N ILE A 73 -7.42 -2.53 8.81
CA ILE A 73 -7.31 -4.00 8.83
C ILE A 73 -5.84 -4.42 8.85
N TYR A 74 -5.02 -3.84 7.99
CA TYR A 74 -3.60 -4.12 7.85
C TYR A 74 -2.81 -3.83 9.13
N GLY A 75 -2.99 -2.62 9.71
CA GLY A 75 -2.32 -2.24 10.94
C GLY A 75 -2.73 -3.07 12.16
N LEU A 76 -4.01 -3.41 12.28
CA LEU A 76 -4.52 -4.24 13.36
C LEU A 76 -4.09 -5.71 13.21
N ALA A 77 -4.06 -6.25 11.99
CA ALA A 77 -3.55 -7.59 11.71
C ALA A 77 -2.05 -7.70 12.05
N GLU A 78 -1.24 -6.71 11.68
CA GLU A 78 0.18 -6.66 12.03
C GLU A 78 0.38 -6.58 13.55
N HIS A 79 -0.43 -5.76 14.24
CA HIS A 79 -0.36 -5.68 15.70
C HIS A 79 -0.71 -7.03 16.37
N TYR A 80 -1.67 -7.76 15.82
CA TYR A 80 -1.98 -9.12 16.32
C TYR A 80 -0.80 -10.08 16.10
N LEU A 81 -0.19 -10.08 14.92
CA LEU A 81 0.99 -10.92 14.63
C LEU A 81 2.18 -10.58 15.54
N ALA A 82 2.34 -9.31 15.89
CA ALA A 82 3.43 -8.84 16.75
C ALA A 82 3.21 -9.15 18.24
N THR A 83 1.94 -9.20 18.71
CA THR A 83 1.63 -9.18 20.15
C THR A 83 0.70 -10.29 20.63
N GLY A 84 -0.02 -10.96 19.73
CA GLY A 84 -1.10 -11.88 20.09
C GLY A 84 -2.36 -11.19 20.64
N ASN A 85 -2.54 -9.89 20.45
CA ASN A 85 -3.66 -9.13 21.02
C ASN A 85 -4.97 -9.45 20.31
N ASP A 86 -5.86 -10.21 20.98
CA ASP A 86 -7.15 -10.65 20.45
C ASP A 86 -8.10 -9.50 20.05
N GLU A 87 -8.04 -8.35 20.72
CA GLU A 87 -8.87 -7.18 20.38
C GLU A 87 -8.51 -6.66 19.00
N SER A 88 -7.23 -6.64 18.66
CA SER A 88 -6.75 -6.23 17.33
C SER A 88 -7.28 -7.15 16.23
N LEU A 89 -7.17 -8.47 16.42
CA LEU A 89 -7.71 -9.44 15.46
C LEU A 89 -9.23 -9.32 15.32
N LYS A 90 -9.96 -9.28 16.44
CA LYS A 90 -11.42 -9.13 16.42
C LYS A 90 -11.87 -7.86 15.71
N THR A 91 -11.16 -6.76 15.93
CA THR A 91 -11.46 -5.48 15.26
C THR A 91 -11.15 -5.56 13.77
N ALA A 92 -9.99 -6.12 13.36
CA ALA A 92 -9.64 -6.33 11.96
C ALA A 92 -10.67 -7.18 11.22
N VAL A 93 -11.09 -8.31 11.82
CA VAL A 93 -12.13 -9.19 11.26
C VAL A 93 -13.48 -8.49 11.16
N SER A 94 -13.85 -7.68 12.16
CA SER A 94 -15.09 -6.88 12.11
C SER A 94 -15.06 -5.88 10.96
N LEU A 95 -13.92 -5.19 10.76
CA LEU A 95 -13.74 -4.25 9.64
C LEU A 95 -13.79 -4.96 8.28
N TYR A 96 -13.20 -6.14 8.17
CA TYR A 96 -13.31 -6.99 6.99
C TYR A 96 -14.78 -7.28 6.65
N HIS A 97 -15.58 -7.74 7.61
CA HIS A 97 -16.99 -8.02 7.37
C HIS A 97 -17.78 -6.77 6.96
N VAL A 98 -17.50 -5.61 7.57
CA VAL A 98 -18.12 -4.35 7.17
C VAL A 98 -17.74 -3.97 5.74
N LEU A 99 -16.48 -4.14 5.34
CA LEU A 99 -16.03 -3.84 3.99
C LEU A 99 -16.66 -4.79 2.95
N GLU A 100 -16.76 -6.08 3.27
CA GLU A 100 -17.41 -7.07 2.40
C GLU A 100 -18.92 -6.83 2.24
N GLU A 101 -19.60 -6.41 3.31
CA GLU A 101 -21.03 -6.17 3.30
C GLU A 101 -21.39 -4.85 2.62
N LYS A 102 -20.65 -3.77 2.89
CA LYS A 102 -21.02 -2.41 2.55
C LYS A 102 -20.15 -1.74 1.47
N GLY A 103 -18.90 -2.18 1.35
CA GLY A 103 -17.91 -1.56 0.45
C GLY A 103 -17.89 -2.15 -0.95
N ARG A 104 -18.47 -3.33 -1.15
CA ARG A 104 -18.46 -4.01 -2.45
C ARG A 104 -19.43 -3.38 -3.44
N GLU A 105 -19.01 -3.35 -4.70
CA GLU A 105 -19.87 -3.03 -5.83
C GLU A 105 -20.68 -4.30 -6.22
N PRO A 106 -22.04 -4.22 -6.25
CA PRO A 106 -22.86 -5.43 -6.29
C PRO A 106 -22.98 -6.09 -7.67
N LEU A 107 -22.73 -5.37 -8.79
CA LEU A 107 -22.96 -5.87 -10.15
C LEU A 107 -21.69 -6.44 -10.79
N TYR A 108 -20.60 -5.69 -10.71
CA TYR A 108 -19.35 -6.01 -11.38
C TYR A 108 -18.22 -6.39 -10.41
N ASP A 109 -18.55 -6.48 -9.12
CA ASP A 109 -17.65 -6.75 -8.00
C ASP A 109 -16.50 -5.72 -7.84
N GLY A 110 -15.62 -5.95 -6.89
CA GLY A 110 -14.62 -4.97 -6.46
C GLY A 110 -15.18 -4.04 -5.38
N TYR A 111 -14.43 -2.99 -5.05
CA TYR A 111 -14.74 -2.11 -3.93
C TYR A 111 -14.90 -0.67 -4.40
N VAL A 112 -15.96 -0.01 -3.94
CA VAL A 112 -16.18 1.42 -4.21
C VAL A 112 -15.23 2.24 -3.38
N GLU A 113 -14.69 3.32 -3.95
CA GLU A 113 -13.64 4.15 -3.35
C GLU A 113 -14.08 4.79 -2.03
N SER A 114 -15.30 5.37 -1.99
CA SER A 114 -15.73 6.16 -0.83
C SER A 114 -17.25 6.22 -0.65
N PHE A 115 -17.65 6.47 0.60
CA PHE A 115 -19.03 6.51 1.05
C PHE A 115 -19.24 7.65 2.06
N THR A 116 -20.49 8.05 2.24
CA THR A 116 -20.92 8.89 3.37
C THR A 116 -20.70 8.16 4.71
N GLU A 117 -20.94 8.84 5.83
CA GLU A 117 -20.93 8.22 7.16
C GLU A 117 -21.82 6.97 7.24
N ASN A 118 -22.98 7.01 6.57
CA ASN A 118 -24.00 5.95 6.58
C ASN A 118 -23.85 4.92 5.45
N TRP A 119 -22.70 4.90 4.76
CA TRP A 119 -22.38 3.97 3.68
C TRP A 119 -23.19 4.18 2.39
N GLU A 120 -23.72 5.38 2.15
CA GLU A 120 -24.22 5.75 0.84
C GLU A 120 -23.06 6.13 -0.08
N LYS A 121 -23.09 5.74 -1.35
CA LYS A 121 -22.04 6.06 -2.33
C LYS A 121 -21.88 7.58 -2.44
N LEU A 122 -20.66 8.07 -2.45
CA LEU A 122 -20.38 9.46 -2.81
C LEU A 122 -20.37 9.60 -4.33
N ASP A 123 -20.91 10.72 -4.84
CA ASP A 123 -20.93 11.01 -6.26
C ASP A 123 -19.67 11.73 -6.78
N GLN A 124 -18.72 12.03 -5.88
CA GLN A 124 -17.49 12.74 -6.22
C GLN A 124 -16.27 11.84 -5.98
N TYR A 125 -15.63 11.45 -7.06
CA TYR A 125 -14.42 10.64 -7.07
C TYR A 125 -13.34 11.34 -7.87
N ASP A 126 -12.06 11.09 -7.51
CA ASP A 126 -10.93 11.50 -8.32
C ASP A 126 -11.04 10.89 -9.73
N ASN A 127 -10.86 11.71 -10.76
CA ASN A 127 -11.04 11.32 -12.16
C ASN A 127 -12.41 10.70 -12.49
N ASN A 128 -13.44 10.98 -11.69
CA ASN A 128 -14.76 10.35 -11.79
C ASN A 128 -14.73 8.82 -11.72
N ALA A 129 -13.75 8.26 -11.04
CA ALA A 129 -13.51 6.83 -10.94
C ALA A 129 -14.07 6.25 -9.63
N PRO A 130 -15.19 5.52 -9.66
CA PRO A 130 -15.72 4.85 -8.48
C PRO A 130 -14.84 3.70 -7.99
N LYS A 131 -13.93 3.19 -8.83
CA LYS A 131 -12.98 2.15 -8.52
C LYS A 131 -11.56 2.58 -8.92
N THR A 132 -10.61 2.37 -8.04
CA THR A 132 -9.20 2.68 -8.31
C THR A 132 -8.32 1.46 -8.10
N MET A 133 -7.25 1.35 -8.86
CA MET A 133 -6.21 0.34 -8.65
C MET A 133 -5.65 0.45 -7.24
N ASN A 134 -5.37 1.66 -6.77
CA ASN A 134 -4.76 1.93 -5.48
C ASN A 134 -5.60 1.41 -4.30
N ALA A 135 -6.93 1.64 -4.29
CA ALA A 135 -7.79 1.08 -3.25
C ALA A 135 -7.77 -0.45 -3.26
N HIS A 136 -7.81 -1.08 -4.45
CA HIS A 136 -7.79 -2.54 -4.58
C HIS A 136 -6.42 -3.14 -4.23
N LEU A 137 -5.32 -2.44 -4.52
CA LEU A 137 -3.98 -2.84 -4.09
C LEU A 137 -3.91 -2.99 -2.58
N HIS A 138 -4.46 -2.02 -1.85
CA HIS A 138 -4.44 -2.09 -0.40
C HIS A 138 -5.50 -3.03 0.19
N VAL A 139 -6.57 -3.37 -0.56
CA VAL A 139 -7.42 -4.53 -0.21
C VAL A 139 -6.63 -5.83 -0.31
N LEU A 140 -5.91 -6.04 -1.42
CA LEU A 140 -5.02 -7.20 -1.61
C LEU A 140 -4.01 -7.31 -0.46
N GLU A 141 -3.31 -6.23 -0.16
CA GLU A 141 -2.31 -6.16 0.90
C GLU A 141 -2.89 -6.48 2.29
N ALA A 142 -3.99 -5.82 2.65
CA ALA A 142 -4.65 -6.02 3.94
C ALA A 142 -5.21 -7.44 4.10
N TYR A 143 -5.81 -7.99 3.05
CA TYR A 143 -6.36 -9.35 3.08
C TYR A 143 -5.26 -10.40 3.09
N THR A 144 -4.15 -10.15 2.43
CA THR A 144 -2.95 -11.01 2.50
C THR A 144 -2.49 -11.16 3.95
N LEU A 145 -2.31 -10.04 4.66
CA LEU A 145 -1.85 -10.06 6.04
C LEU A 145 -2.91 -10.61 7.00
N LEU A 146 -4.18 -10.23 6.83
CA LEU A 146 -5.27 -10.75 7.64
C LEU A 146 -5.42 -12.27 7.47
N TYR A 147 -5.23 -12.81 6.26
CA TYR A 147 -5.28 -14.24 6.01
C TYR A 147 -4.13 -15.01 6.67
N GLN A 148 -2.99 -14.37 6.94
CA GLN A 148 -1.94 -14.97 7.77
C GLN A 148 -2.38 -15.15 9.23
N CYS A 149 -3.21 -14.23 9.74
CA CYS A 149 -3.74 -14.26 11.11
C CYS A 149 -4.97 -15.14 11.28
N TRP A 150 -5.83 -15.16 10.26
CA TRP A 150 -7.17 -15.74 10.33
C TRP A 150 -7.50 -16.48 9.04
N LYS A 151 -7.36 -17.80 9.07
CA LYS A 151 -7.54 -18.72 7.93
C LYS A 151 -9.02 -18.99 7.63
N ASP A 152 -9.77 -17.93 7.29
CA ASP A 152 -11.18 -18.04 6.92
C ASP A 152 -11.35 -18.31 5.41
N ASN A 153 -12.31 -19.17 5.04
CA ASN A 153 -12.57 -19.55 3.66
C ASN A 153 -13.19 -18.41 2.83
N GLY A 154 -13.95 -17.52 3.44
CA GLY A 154 -14.51 -16.35 2.77
C GLY A 154 -13.41 -15.35 2.42
N LEU A 155 -12.54 -15.06 3.39
CA LEU A 155 -11.37 -14.22 3.19
C LEU A 155 -10.42 -14.80 2.13
N LYS A 156 -10.19 -16.13 2.15
CA LYS A 156 -9.41 -16.81 1.11
C LYS A 156 -9.95 -16.53 -0.29
N LYS A 157 -11.24 -16.73 -0.50
CA LYS A 157 -11.91 -16.49 -1.80
C LYS A 157 -11.82 -15.02 -2.22
N ARG A 158 -11.90 -14.10 -1.26
CA ARG A 158 -11.76 -12.65 -1.57
C ARG A 158 -10.32 -12.29 -1.94
N LEU A 159 -9.34 -12.90 -1.30
CA LEU A 159 -7.93 -12.73 -1.66
C LEU A 159 -7.63 -13.32 -3.05
N GLU A 160 -8.14 -14.52 -3.34
CA GLU A 160 -8.05 -15.13 -4.68
C GLU A 160 -8.71 -14.23 -5.75
N PHE A 161 -9.87 -13.67 -5.46
CA PHE A 161 -10.54 -12.69 -6.33
C PHE A 161 -9.67 -11.44 -6.56
N CYS A 162 -9.03 -10.89 -5.53
CA CYS A 162 -8.16 -9.72 -5.69
C CYS A 162 -6.96 -10.04 -6.61
N VAL A 163 -6.33 -11.20 -6.46
CA VAL A 163 -5.24 -11.63 -7.35
C VAL A 163 -5.74 -11.74 -8.79
N ASP A 164 -6.87 -12.43 -9.01
CA ASP A 164 -7.48 -12.57 -10.34
C ASP A 164 -7.82 -11.22 -10.97
N LEU A 165 -8.40 -10.31 -10.18
CA LEU A 165 -8.76 -8.96 -10.62
C LEU A 165 -7.54 -8.18 -11.14
N PHE A 166 -6.42 -8.23 -10.40
CA PHE A 166 -5.19 -7.58 -10.83
C PHE A 166 -4.63 -8.19 -12.11
N MET A 167 -4.57 -9.50 -12.19
CA MET A 167 -3.98 -10.21 -13.33
C MET A 167 -4.79 -10.10 -14.61
N ASN A 168 -6.13 -10.08 -14.51
CA ASN A 168 -7.01 -10.25 -15.67
C ASN A 168 -7.81 -9.00 -16.05
N ARG A 169 -7.87 -7.95 -15.19
CA ARG A 169 -8.64 -6.73 -15.46
C ARG A 169 -7.85 -5.44 -15.27
N ILE A 170 -7.01 -5.37 -14.25
CA ILE A 170 -6.26 -4.14 -13.93
C ILE A 170 -4.94 -4.09 -14.73
N TYR A 171 -4.26 -5.21 -14.89
CA TYR A 171 -3.04 -5.31 -15.69
C TYR A 171 -3.32 -5.20 -17.18
N ASP A 172 -2.56 -4.36 -17.86
CA ASP A 172 -2.53 -4.24 -19.31
C ASP A 172 -1.25 -4.90 -19.87
N PRO A 173 -1.34 -6.12 -20.42
CA PRO A 173 -0.18 -6.85 -20.91
C PRO A 173 0.48 -6.21 -22.14
N SER A 174 -0.23 -5.36 -22.87
CA SER A 174 0.33 -4.66 -24.03
C SER A 174 1.30 -3.55 -23.64
N ARG A 175 1.06 -2.91 -22.50
CA ARG A 175 1.91 -1.86 -21.92
C ARG A 175 2.81 -2.40 -20.81
N ARG A 176 2.47 -3.54 -20.20
CA ARG A 176 3.07 -4.11 -18.99
C ARG A 176 2.98 -3.20 -17.78
N HIS A 177 1.85 -2.48 -17.65
CA HIS A 177 1.51 -1.55 -16.57
C HIS A 177 0.12 -1.83 -16.04
N PHE A 178 -0.21 -1.31 -14.86
CA PHE A 178 -1.55 -1.39 -14.30
C PHE A 178 -2.36 -0.14 -14.62
N ASN A 179 -3.59 -0.31 -15.10
CA ASN A 179 -4.55 0.78 -15.23
C ASN A 179 -4.96 1.28 -13.84
N LEU A 180 -5.16 2.60 -13.68
CA LEU A 180 -5.28 3.22 -12.36
C LEU A 180 -6.72 3.54 -11.94
N PHE A 181 -7.57 3.96 -12.88
CA PHE A 181 -8.90 4.51 -12.64
C PHE A 181 -9.94 3.82 -13.50
N PHE A 182 -11.05 3.38 -12.89
CA PHE A 182 -12.06 2.59 -13.57
C PHE A 182 -13.47 3.09 -13.27
N ASP A 183 -14.36 2.90 -14.25
CA ASP A 183 -15.79 2.96 -14.02
C ASP A 183 -16.28 1.70 -13.23
N ASN A 184 -17.59 1.60 -13.02
CA ASN A 184 -18.15 0.44 -12.33
C ASN A 184 -17.94 -0.87 -13.10
N GLU A 185 -17.87 -0.84 -14.43
CA GLU A 185 -17.74 -2.01 -15.31
C GLU A 185 -16.26 -2.42 -15.54
N TRP A 186 -15.32 -1.76 -14.90
CA TRP A 186 -13.87 -1.95 -15.03
C TRP A 186 -13.29 -1.44 -16.37
N ASN A 187 -13.95 -0.51 -17.05
CA ASN A 187 -13.34 0.20 -18.17
C ASN A 187 -12.34 1.22 -17.62
N SER A 188 -11.13 1.24 -18.19
CA SER A 188 -10.11 2.23 -17.82
C SER A 188 -10.52 3.62 -18.30
N LEU A 189 -10.45 4.60 -17.38
CA LEU A 189 -10.87 5.98 -17.63
C LEU A 189 -9.74 6.92 -18.00
N VAL A 190 -8.50 6.57 -17.66
CA VAL A 190 -7.33 7.44 -17.82
C VAL A 190 -6.13 6.63 -18.28
N GLU A 191 -5.47 7.09 -19.34
CA GLU A 191 -4.17 6.55 -19.76
C GLU A 191 -3.06 7.24 -18.97
N MET A 192 -2.61 6.58 -17.91
CA MET A 192 -1.56 7.07 -17.03
C MET A 192 -0.83 5.87 -16.39
N ASP A 193 0.49 5.93 -16.35
CA ASP A 193 1.33 4.93 -15.69
C ASP A 193 1.90 5.55 -14.41
N SER A 194 1.80 4.84 -13.29
CA SER A 194 2.39 5.20 -12.00
C SER A 194 3.43 4.16 -11.62
N TYR A 195 4.68 4.43 -11.97
CA TYR A 195 5.77 3.45 -11.86
C TYR A 195 5.96 2.92 -10.44
N GLY A 196 5.77 3.79 -9.42
CA GLY A 196 5.83 3.36 -8.02
C GLY A 196 4.73 2.36 -7.65
N HIS A 197 3.49 2.61 -8.09
CA HIS A 197 2.37 1.68 -7.86
C HIS A 197 2.52 0.38 -8.66
N ASP A 198 3.05 0.47 -9.88
CA ASP A 198 3.28 -0.71 -10.71
C ASP A 198 4.23 -1.69 -10.02
N VAL A 199 5.40 -1.21 -9.60
CA VAL A 199 6.38 -2.08 -8.93
C VAL A 199 5.89 -2.56 -7.57
N GLU A 200 5.15 -1.72 -6.80
CA GLU A 200 4.53 -2.10 -5.53
C GLU A 200 3.52 -3.23 -5.74
N THR A 201 2.65 -3.10 -6.75
CA THR A 201 1.65 -4.12 -7.09
C THR A 201 2.32 -5.44 -7.45
N GLY A 202 3.38 -5.40 -8.24
CA GLY A 202 4.09 -6.61 -8.69
C GLY A 202 4.56 -7.48 -7.53
N TRP A 203 5.27 -6.90 -6.56
CA TRP A 203 5.76 -7.71 -5.44
C TRP A 203 4.66 -8.06 -4.42
N LEU A 204 3.63 -7.23 -4.21
CA LEU A 204 2.49 -7.55 -3.34
C LEU A 204 1.64 -8.71 -3.88
N LEU A 205 1.50 -8.83 -5.20
CA LEU A 205 0.86 -10.00 -5.83
C LEU A 205 1.64 -11.28 -5.54
N CYS A 206 2.97 -11.24 -5.59
CA CYS A 206 3.80 -12.40 -5.21
C CYS A 206 3.58 -12.80 -3.75
N GLU A 207 3.47 -11.83 -2.82
CA GLU A 207 3.20 -12.12 -1.41
C GLU A 207 1.80 -12.72 -1.19
N ALA A 208 0.79 -12.23 -1.91
CA ALA A 208 -0.56 -12.77 -1.86
C ALA A 208 -0.61 -14.22 -2.35
N ALA A 209 0.03 -14.52 -3.48
CA ALA A 209 0.11 -15.86 -4.05
C ALA A 209 0.84 -16.85 -3.12
N ARG A 210 1.94 -16.43 -2.49
CA ARG A 210 2.66 -17.23 -1.49
C ARG A 210 1.79 -17.49 -0.25
N THR A 211 1.05 -16.47 0.23
CA THR A 211 0.16 -16.58 1.38
C THR A 211 -1.04 -17.51 1.11
N LEU A 212 -1.49 -17.58 -0.14
CA LEU A 212 -2.51 -18.53 -0.60
C LEU A 212 -1.98 -19.96 -0.77
N GLU A 213 -0.65 -20.16 -0.76
CA GLU A 213 0.01 -21.45 -0.96
C GLU A 213 -0.39 -22.12 -2.30
N ASN A 214 -0.62 -21.32 -3.33
CA ASN A 214 -1.04 -21.81 -4.66
C ASN A 214 0.11 -21.68 -5.64
N GLN A 215 0.68 -22.82 -6.04
CA GLN A 215 1.89 -22.86 -6.87
C GLN A 215 1.66 -22.24 -8.25
N ASP A 216 0.51 -22.46 -8.88
CA ASP A 216 0.20 -21.89 -10.19
C ASP A 216 0.11 -20.36 -10.13
N LEU A 217 -0.50 -19.80 -9.06
CA LEU A 217 -0.55 -18.37 -8.84
C LEU A 217 0.84 -17.80 -8.53
N ILE A 218 1.68 -18.51 -7.78
CA ILE A 218 3.06 -18.09 -7.50
C ILE A 218 3.86 -17.94 -8.80
N GLU A 219 3.78 -18.91 -9.71
CA GLU A 219 4.46 -18.85 -10.99
C GLU A 219 3.96 -17.70 -11.86
N GLN A 220 2.65 -17.52 -11.96
CA GLN A 220 2.03 -16.45 -12.75
C GLN A 220 2.36 -15.06 -12.19
N THR A 221 2.22 -14.87 -10.88
CA THR A 221 2.52 -13.56 -10.25
C THR A 221 4.01 -13.24 -10.26
N ASN A 222 4.89 -14.24 -10.15
CA ASN A 222 6.33 -14.06 -10.32
C ASN A 222 6.67 -13.56 -11.74
N GLN A 223 6.08 -14.16 -12.78
CA GLN A 223 6.32 -13.71 -14.15
C GLN A 223 5.79 -12.28 -14.36
N LEU A 224 4.58 -12.00 -13.89
CA LEU A 224 4.00 -10.66 -13.99
C LEU A 224 4.85 -9.62 -13.25
N ALA A 225 5.36 -9.94 -12.06
CA ALA A 225 6.23 -9.03 -11.30
C ALA A 225 7.54 -8.73 -12.03
N LEU A 226 8.13 -9.72 -12.71
CA LEU A 226 9.30 -9.51 -13.57
C LEU A 226 8.96 -8.60 -14.75
N ASP A 227 7.89 -8.87 -15.49
CA ASP A 227 7.48 -8.10 -16.66
C ASP A 227 7.23 -6.63 -16.32
N VAL A 228 6.52 -6.37 -15.23
CA VAL A 228 6.22 -5.01 -14.73
C VAL A 228 7.50 -4.31 -14.26
N THR A 229 8.34 -5.00 -13.47
CA THR A 229 9.59 -4.40 -12.99
C THR A 229 10.52 -4.04 -14.14
N GLU A 230 10.66 -4.89 -15.15
CA GLU A 230 11.45 -4.60 -16.35
C GLU A 230 10.90 -3.39 -17.12
N ALA A 231 9.58 -3.31 -17.33
CA ALA A 231 8.95 -2.18 -18.00
C ALA A 231 9.21 -0.88 -17.24
N CYS A 232 9.00 -0.88 -15.92
CA CYS A 232 9.24 0.29 -15.08
C CYS A 232 10.71 0.73 -15.09
N LEU A 233 11.66 -0.21 -15.03
CA LEU A 233 13.08 0.11 -15.11
C LEU A 233 13.48 0.66 -16.48
N ALA A 234 12.94 0.10 -17.57
CA ALA A 234 13.24 0.57 -18.91
C ALA A 234 12.63 1.95 -19.22
N GLU A 235 11.44 2.22 -18.73
CA GLU A 235 10.68 3.43 -19.05
C GLU A 235 10.75 4.51 -17.96
N GLY A 236 10.71 4.10 -16.69
CA GLY A 236 10.54 4.99 -15.54
C GLY A 236 11.83 5.47 -14.89
N MET A 237 12.99 4.90 -15.21
CA MET A 237 14.26 5.38 -14.64
C MET A 237 14.69 6.69 -15.28
N SER A 238 15.04 7.67 -14.44
CA SER A 238 15.63 8.92 -14.88
C SER A 238 17.13 8.77 -15.17
N ASP A 239 17.69 9.70 -15.94
CA ASP A 239 19.14 9.81 -16.15
C ASP A 239 19.94 10.14 -14.87
N LYS A 240 19.24 10.59 -13.81
CA LYS A 240 19.81 10.89 -12.49
C LYS A 240 19.70 9.71 -11.50
N GLY A 241 19.16 8.57 -11.92
CA GLY A 241 19.13 7.35 -11.14
C GLY A 241 17.92 7.20 -10.19
N TYR A 242 16.85 7.95 -10.37
CA TYR A 242 15.62 7.77 -9.60
C TYR A 242 14.48 7.23 -10.46
N MET A 243 13.53 6.52 -9.84
CA MET A 243 12.26 6.16 -10.46
C MET A 243 11.37 7.39 -10.56
N ILE A 244 10.94 7.72 -11.77
CA ILE A 244 10.00 8.79 -12.07
C ILE A 244 8.63 8.45 -11.47
N TYR A 245 7.91 9.46 -10.95
CA TYR A 245 6.65 9.27 -10.28
C TYR A 245 5.56 8.72 -11.21
N GLU A 246 5.35 9.40 -12.36
CA GLU A 246 4.27 9.05 -13.29
C GLU A 246 4.55 9.50 -14.74
N LYS A 247 3.81 8.87 -15.67
CA LYS A 247 3.73 9.23 -17.08
C LYS A 247 2.26 9.35 -17.47
N LYS A 248 1.91 10.41 -18.20
CA LYS A 248 0.56 10.63 -18.76
C LYS A 248 0.70 10.88 -20.26
N GLY A 249 0.19 9.95 -21.08
CA GLY A 249 0.52 9.89 -22.50
C GLY A 249 2.05 9.84 -22.69
N ASP A 250 2.60 10.68 -23.54
CA ASP A 250 4.06 10.75 -23.76
C ASP A 250 4.82 11.60 -22.73
N ARG A 251 4.13 12.22 -21.78
CA ARG A 251 4.74 13.17 -20.83
C ARG A 251 5.09 12.48 -19.52
N LYS A 252 6.40 12.32 -19.27
CA LYS A 252 6.95 11.91 -17.98
C LYS A 252 7.13 13.10 -17.05
N THR A 253 6.82 12.94 -15.77
CA THR A 253 7.14 13.94 -14.75
C THR A 253 8.63 13.91 -14.42
N LYS A 254 9.16 15.01 -13.88
CA LYS A 254 10.53 15.06 -13.33
C LYS A 254 10.50 14.92 -11.79
N HIS A 255 9.53 14.18 -11.28
CA HIS A 255 9.26 14.04 -9.88
C HIS A 255 9.68 12.67 -9.39
N ALA A 256 10.40 12.63 -8.28
CA ALA A 256 10.72 11.43 -7.50
C ALA A 256 10.01 11.54 -6.14
N SER A 257 9.09 10.62 -5.85
CA SER A 257 8.49 10.48 -4.51
C SER A 257 9.35 9.53 -3.66
N TRP A 258 9.38 9.74 -2.35
CA TRP A 258 10.13 8.87 -1.43
C TRP A 258 9.63 7.42 -1.48
N TRP A 259 8.31 7.23 -1.49
CA TRP A 259 7.72 5.89 -1.47
C TRP A 259 7.96 5.13 -2.78
N GLY A 260 7.89 5.81 -3.92
CA GLY A 260 8.19 5.17 -5.21
C GLY A 260 9.62 4.64 -5.30
N GLN A 261 10.60 5.33 -4.69
CA GLN A 261 11.98 4.82 -4.63
C GLN A 261 12.08 3.59 -3.74
N ILE A 262 11.38 3.60 -2.60
CA ILE A 262 11.31 2.47 -1.66
C ILE A 262 10.72 1.23 -2.35
N GLU A 263 9.57 1.39 -2.98
CA GLU A 263 8.88 0.28 -3.63
C GLU A 263 9.69 -0.26 -4.83
N THR A 264 10.42 0.60 -5.54
CA THR A 264 11.35 0.18 -6.59
C THR A 264 12.47 -0.70 -6.03
N VAL A 265 13.07 -0.33 -4.91
CA VAL A 265 14.11 -1.15 -4.27
C VAL A 265 13.57 -2.51 -3.86
N ILE A 266 12.38 -2.56 -3.23
CA ILE A 266 11.75 -3.82 -2.79
C ILE A 266 11.44 -4.71 -4.02
N ALA A 267 10.85 -4.13 -5.07
CA ALA A 267 10.51 -4.86 -6.28
C ALA A 267 11.75 -5.41 -7.02
N CYS A 268 12.83 -4.62 -7.07
CA CYS A 268 14.10 -5.09 -7.65
C CYS A 268 14.70 -6.26 -6.85
N VAL A 269 14.66 -6.21 -5.52
CA VAL A 269 15.12 -7.34 -4.69
C VAL A 269 14.20 -8.56 -4.91
N ASN A 270 12.88 -8.37 -4.99
CA ASN A 270 11.95 -9.45 -5.32
C ASN A 270 12.24 -10.06 -6.70
N ALA A 271 12.49 -9.22 -7.71
CA ALA A 271 12.82 -9.68 -9.07
C ALA A 271 14.17 -10.44 -9.12
N TRP A 272 15.16 -9.98 -8.35
CA TRP A 272 16.42 -10.70 -8.19
C TRP A 272 16.21 -12.09 -7.54
N GLN A 273 15.41 -12.17 -6.49
CA GLN A 273 15.11 -13.45 -5.82
C GLN A 273 14.36 -14.43 -6.74
N ILE A 274 13.53 -13.94 -7.65
CA ILE A 274 12.80 -14.77 -8.63
C ILE A 274 13.72 -15.23 -9.74
N SER A 275 14.52 -14.34 -10.32
CA SER A 275 15.27 -14.60 -11.56
C SER A 275 16.73 -14.97 -11.37
N GLY A 276 17.33 -14.60 -10.22
CA GLY A 276 18.78 -14.69 -9.99
C GLY A 276 19.62 -13.69 -10.79
N SER A 277 19.01 -12.71 -11.47
CA SER A 277 19.70 -11.76 -12.33
C SER A 277 20.23 -10.54 -11.56
N ASP A 278 21.53 -10.32 -11.57
CA ASP A 278 22.19 -9.19 -10.87
C ASP A 278 21.87 -7.82 -11.46
N VAL A 279 21.24 -7.76 -12.61
CA VAL A 279 20.76 -6.49 -13.21
C VAL A 279 19.81 -5.74 -12.27
N TYR A 280 19.00 -6.48 -11.52
CA TYR A 280 18.10 -5.88 -10.55
C TYR A 280 18.85 -5.31 -9.32
N LEU A 281 19.92 -5.98 -8.87
CA LEU A 281 20.77 -5.44 -7.79
C LEU A 281 21.54 -4.19 -8.23
N GLN A 282 21.93 -4.08 -9.48
CA GLN A 282 22.52 -2.86 -10.05
C GLN A 282 21.51 -1.73 -10.05
N SER A 283 20.23 -2.02 -10.34
CA SER A 283 19.14 -1.04 -10.24
C SER A 283 18.89 -0.60 -8.79
N VAL A 284 18.95 -1.54 -7.82
CA VAL A 284 18.92 -1.22 -6.39
C VAL A 284 20.03 -0.25 -6.02
N ASP A 285 21.29 -0.53 -6.42
CA ASP A 285 22.43 0.34 -6.10
C ASP A 285 22.26 1.75 -6.69
N THR A 286 21.77 1.84 -7.91
CA THR A 286 21.49 3.11 -8.61
C THR A 286 20.46 3.94 -7.85
N VAL A 287 19.27 3.36 -7.56
CA VAL A 287 18.19 4.07 -6.84
C VAL A 287 18.61 4.40 -5.43
N TRP A 288 19.28 3.49 -4.73
CA TRP A 288 19.73 3.69 -3.36
C TRP A 288 20.82 4.77 -3.25
N THR A 289 21.68 4.89 -4.26
CA THR A 289 22.67 5.99 -4.33
C THR A 289 21.97 7.32 -4.46
N PHE A 290 20.99 7.44 -5.37
CA PHE A 290 20.17 8.65 -5.46
C PHE A 290 19.47 8.98 -4.13
N VAL A 291 18.86 8.00 -3.48
CA VAL A 291 18.20 8.18 -2.18
C VAL A 291 19.15 8.71 -1.13
N LYS A 292 20.34 8.12 -0.98
CA LYS A 292 21.35 8.56 0.00
C LYS A 292 21.83 9.98 -0.23
N ASP A 293 21.95 10.37 -1.48
CA ASP A 293 22.55 11.65 -1.85
C ASP A 293 21.53 12.80 -1.91
N HIS A 294 20.26 12.52 -2.24
CA HIS A 294 19.26 13.55 -2.50
C HIS A 294 18.03 13.48 -1.57
N MET A 295 17.66 12.31 -1.05
CA MET A 295 16.41 12.16 -0.27
C MET A 295 16.63 12.05 1.23
N VAL A 296 17.72 11.46 1.68
CA VAL A 296 18.02 11.34 3.12
C VAL A 296 18.40 12.71 3.68
N ASP A 297 17.66 13.18 4.68
CA ASP A 297 18.03 14.38 5.44
C ASP A 297 19.10 14.03 6.47
N LYS A 298 20.34 14.39 6.17
CA LYS A 298 21.51 14.08 7.02
C LYS A 298 21.59 14.97 8.26
N GLU A 299 20.84 16.07 8.32
CA GLU A 299 20.84 17.00 9.44
C GLU A 299 19.78 16.65 10.49
N TYR A 300 18.54 16.43 10.03
CA TYR A 300 17.40 16.22 10.95
C TYR A 300 16.84 14.79 10.91
N GLY A 301 17.45 13.91 10.14
CA GLY A 301 16.98 12.54 9.95
C GLY A 301 15.73 12.41 9.09
N GLU A 302 15.31 11.17 8.83
CA GLU A 302 14.23 10.84 7.91
C GLU A 302 14.58 11.26 6.46
N TRP A 303 13.67 11.12 5.52
CA TRP A 303 13.85 11.49 4.12
C TRP A 303 13.04 12.75 3.77
N TYR A 304 13.43 13.46 2.73
CA TYR A 304 12.55 14.41 2.05
C TYR A 304 11.47 13.64 1.29
N SER A 305 10.24 14.19 1.24
CA SER A 305 9.10 13.50 0.59
C SER A 305 9.23 13.44 -0.92
N ASP A 306 9.84 14.47 -1.51
CA ASP A 306 9.82 14.69 -2.94
C ASP A 306 11.13 15.31 -3.40
N CYS A 307 11.58 14.89 -4.58
CA CYS A 307 12.61 15.59 -5.35
C CYS A 307 12.05 15.96 -6.72
N PHE A 308 12.37 17.14 -7.19
CA PHE A 308 12.03 17.60 -8.54
C PHE A 308 13.31 17.82 -9.35
N ASP A 309 13.44 17.13 -10.46
CA ASP A 309 14.65 17.10 -11.26
C ASP A 309 15.93 16.80 -10.44
N GLY A 310 15.81 15.91 -9.45
CA GLY A 310 16.87 15.51 -8.52
C GLY A 310 17.08 16.42 -7.32
N GLU A 311 16.41 17.57 -7.23
CA GLU A 311 16.55 18.49 -6.10
C GLU A 311 15.48 18.25 -5.03
N PRO A 312 15.86 18.05 -3.73
CA PRO A 312 14.92 17.76 -2.67
C PRO A 312 14.05 18.96 -2.30
N LYS A 313 12.76 18.72 -2.07
CA LYS A 313 11.81 19.71 -1.55
C LYS A 313 11.93 19.82 -0.03
N LYS A 314 12.89 20.58 0.45
CA LYS A 314 13.27 20.66 1.88
C LYS A 314 12.17 21.26 2.76
N GLU A 315 11.31 22.12 2.23
CA GLU A 315 10.24 22.80 2.96
C GLU A 315 8.99 21.91 3.16
N ALA A 316 8.91 20.76 2.47
CA ALA A 316 7.78 19.86 2.61
C ALA A 316 7.79 19.20 3.99
N PRO A 317 6.63 19.06 4.65
CA PRO A 317 6.56 18.42 5.96
C PRO A 317 6.96 16.93 5.86
N LYS A 318 7.75 16.46 6.80
CA LYS A 318 8.15 15.05 6.92
C LYS A 318 7.03 14.13 7.43
N VAL A 319 6.00 14.70 8.02
CA VAL A 319 4.79 14.00 8.45
C VAL A 319 3.58 14.75 7.96
N SER A 320 2.64 14.05 7.34
CA SER A 320 1.38 14.59 6.84
C SER A 320 0.29 13.54 6.94
N MET A 321 -0.90 13.84 6.45
CA MET A 321 -2.00 12.87 6.35
C MET A 321 -1.61 11.60 5.56
N TRP A 322 -0.72 11.75 4.56
CA TRP A 322 -0.27 10.65 3.68
C TRP A 322 1.12 10.13 4.03
N ARG A 323 1.93 10.94 4.68
CA ARG A 323 3.33 10.64 4.94
C ARG A 323 3.59 10.37 6.41
N CYS A 324 4.15 9.20 6.67
CA CYS A 324 4.60 8.72 7.97
C CYS A 324 5.73 7.69 7.75
N PRO A 325 6.29 7.08 8.79
CA PRO A 325 7.36 6.08 8.65
C PRO A 325 7.00 4.80 7.87
N TYR A 326 5.75 4.63 7.43
CA TYR A 326 5.24 3.40 6.85
C TYR A 326 6.16 2.81 5.76
N HIS A 327 6.41 3.53 4.66
CA HIS A 327 7.25 3.01 3.59
C HIS A 327 8.71 2.86 4.00
N THR A 328 9.27 3.79 4.79
CA THR A 328 10.66 3.68 5.27
C THR A 328 10.86 2.50 6.22
N VAL A 329 9.90 2.23 7.11
CA VAL A 329 9.91 1.03 7.96
C VAL A 329 9.69 -0.24 7.12
N ARG A 330 8.77 -0.20 6.13
CA ARG A 330 8.55 -1.32 5.20
C ARG A 330 9.85 -1.71 4.51
N LEU A 331 10.59 -0.74 3.97
CA LEU A 331 11.89 -1.01 3.35
C LEU A 331 12.82 -1.76 4.32
N GLY A 332 12.96 -1.28 5.55
CA GLY A 332 13.82 -1.91 6.55
C GLY A 332 13.38 -3.34 6.89
N VAL A 333 12.07 -3.55 7.07
CA VAL A 333 11.47 -4.85 7.38
C VAL A 333 11.63 -5.84 6.20
N GLU A 334 11.31 -5.39 4.98
CA GLU A 334 11.43 -6.22 3.78
C GLU A 334 12.88 -6.60 3.50
N MET A 335 13.81 -5.65 3.55
CA MET A 335 15.23 -5.95 3.33
C MET A 335 15.77 -6.90 4.40
N TYR A 336 15.42 -6.70 5.66
CA TYR A 336 15.85 -7.60 6.73
C TYR A 336 15.31 -9.03 6.53
N ASN A 337 14.06 -9.19 6.14
CA ASN A 337 13.46 -10.51 5.96
C ASN A 337 13.90 -11.20 4.66
N ARG A 338 14.13 -10.46 3.58
CA ARG A 338 14.52 -11.02 2.27
C ARG A 338 15.99 -11.32 2.13
N LEU A 339 16.86 -10.67 2.92
CA LEU A 339 18.32 -10.80 2.82
C LEU A 339 18.95 -11.60 3.97
N LYS A 340 18.16 -12.24 4.80
CA LYS A 340 18.61 -13.14 5.88
C LYS A 340 19.27 -14.41 5.36
#